data_8c0186461e570742515de88c9062f7d3
#
_entry.id   8c0186461e570742515de88c9062f7d3
#
_cell.length_a   1.000
_cell.length_b   1.000
_cell.length_c   1.000
_cell.angle_alpha   90.00
_cell.angle_beta   90.00
_cell.angle_gamma   90.00
#
_symmetry.space_group_name_H-M   'P 1'
#
loop_
_entity.id
_entity.type
_entity.pdbx_description
1 polymer ?
#
loop_
_entity_poly.entity_id
_entity_poly.type
_entity_poly.pdbx_seq_one_letter_code
_entity_poly.pdbx_strand_id
1 'polypeptide(L)'
;METEICTRGERNPDHVAKNYLHRDFHAYKPNEKWLTDVSEFKYYSGNEVHKVYLSAILDLYDRRIVTFKISDHNDNPLVMNTFDEAVRLEPDAHPLFHSDRGFQYTSMQFYTRLKKHHMKQSMSRVAHCIDNGPMEGFWGILKREMYYCQHFNDRSTLVAAIANYINYYNNQRLQRNLNVMTPMEYHNQYIKVA
;
A
#
# COMPACT_ATOMS: atom_id res chain seq x y z
N MET A 1 -5.29 13.22 -32.54
CA MET A 1 -5.82 12.41 -31.42
C MET A 1 -5.27 13.03 -30.15
N GLU A 2 -6.05 13.95 -29.57
CA GLU A 2 -5.68 14.69 -28.36
C GLU A 2 -5.89 13.77 -27.17
N THR A 3 -4.84 13.57 -26.39
CA THR A 3 -4.89 12.88 -25.10
C THR A 3 -5.62 13.81 -24.10
N GLU A 4 -6.85 13.47 -23.75
CA GLU A 4 -7.55 14.11 -22.63
C GLU A 4 -6.75 13.92 -21.35
N ILE A 5 -6.09 14.99 -20.92
CA ILE A 5 -5.53 15.12 -19.59
C ILE A 5 -6.72 15.25 -18.63
N CYS A 6 -6.97 14.20 -17.85
CA CYS A 6 -8.00 14.20 -16.82
C CYS A 6 -7.63 15.24 -15.74
N THR A 7 -8.10 16.47 -15.89
CA THR A 7 -8.05 17.50 -14.86
C THR A 7 -9.09 17.19 -13.79
N ARG A 8 -8.74 16.31 -12.82
CA ARG A 8 -9.43 16.31 -11.53
C ARG A 8 -9.12 17.64 -10.85
N GLY A 9 -10.18 18.39 -10.54
CA GLY A 9 -10.06 19.69 -9.87
C GLY A 9 -9.10 19.61 -8.69
N GLU A 10 -8.08 20.45 -8.71
CA GLU A 10 -7.07 20.59 -7.65
C GLU A 10 -7.78 21.00 -6.36
N ARG A 11 -8.08 20.02 -5.49
CA ARG A 11 -8.36 20.35 -4.10
C ARG A 11 -7.03 20.72 -3.48
N ASN A 12 -6.92 21.95 -2.97
CA ASN A 12 -5.77 22.33 -2.18
C ASN A 12 -5.59 21.31 -1.03
N PRO A 13 -4.42 20.71 -0.88
CA PRO A 13 -4.19 19.75 0.19
C PRO A 13 -4.28 20.44 1.54
N ASP A 14 -5.00 19.85 2.50
CA ASP A 14 -5.11 20.38 3.86
C ASP A 14 -3.75 20.33 4.58
N HIS A 15 -2.94 19.31 4.28
CA HIS A 15 -1.62 19.07 4.85
C HIS A 15 -0.69 18.41 3.86
N VAL A 16 0.57 18.89 3.77
CA VAL A 16 1.63 18.27 2.97
C VAL A 16 2.87 18.08 3.83
N ALA A 17 3.26 16.83 4.05
CA ALA A 17 4.49 16.51 4.76
C ALA A 17 5.71 16.61 3.82
N LYS A 18 6.89 16.89 4.41
CA LYS A 18 8.18 16.80 3.70
C LYS A 18 8.49 15.34 3.33
N ASN A 19 9.27 15.16 2.26
CA ASN A 19 9.83 13.84 1.96
C ASN A 19 11.00 13.56 2.92
N TYR A 20 10.75 12.74 3.94
CA TYR A 20 11.77 12.29 4.89
C TYR A 20 12.37 10.94 4.49
N LEU A 21 11.72 10.20 3.61
CA LEU A 21 12.22 8.91 3.14
C LEU A 21 13.43 9.07 2.21
N HIS A 22 13.45 10.16 1.38
CA HIS A 22 14.54 10.47 0.45
C HIS A 22 14.97 9.30 -0.45
N ARG A 23 14.04 8.36 -0.79
CA ARG A 23 14.32 7.10 -1.51
C ARG A 23 15.25 6.14 -0.76
N ASP A 24 15.48 6.35 0.53
CA ASP A 24 16.16 5.37 1.36
C ASP A 24 15.16 4.26 1.76
N PHE A 25 15.05 3.28 0.87
CA PHE A 25 14.17 2.12 1.03
C PHE A 25 14.79 0.98 1.86
N HIS A 26 15.89 1.26 2.53
CA HIS A 26 16.50 0.33 3.48
C HIS A 26 15.91 0.56 4.88
N ALA A 27 15.61 -0.53 5.57
CA ALA A 27 15.22 -0.53 6.97
C ALA A 27 16.01 -1.62 7.71
N TYR A 28 16.34 -1.37 8.97
CA TYR A 28 17.19 -2.26 9.79
C TYR A 28 16.37 -3.21 10.66
N LYS A 29 15.10 -2.90 10.88
CA LYS A 29 14.18 -3.70 11.70
C LYS A 29 12.75 -3.62 11.18
N PRO A 30 11.89 -4.59 11.51
CA PRO A 30 10.46 -4.51 11.24
C PRO A 30 9.86 -3.23 11.85
N ASN A 31 8.84 -2.71 11.17
CA ASN A 31 8.07 -1.55 11.63
C ASN A 31 8.89 -0.25 11.77
N GLU A 32 10.03 -0.13 11.05
CA GLU A 32 10.82 1.11 11.01
C GLU A 32 10.29 2.08 9.95
N LYS A 33 9.92 1.58 8.78
CA LYS A 33 9.41 2.36 7.66
C LYS A 33 8.28 1.62 6.98
N TRP A 34 7.12 2.25 6.87
CA TRP A 34 5.96 1.74 6.15
C TRP A 34 5.66 2.58 4.93
N LEU A 35 5.38 1.92 3.81
CA LEU A 35 4.88 2.55 2.60
C LEU A 35 3.41 2.19 2.41
N THR A 36 2.63 3.13 1.88
CA THR A 36 1.23 2.90 1.56
C THR A 36 0.87 3.51 0.21
N ASP A 37 -0.11 2.90 -0.43
CA ASP A 37 -0.70 3.38 -1.68
C ASP A 37 -2.04 2.69 -1.93
N VAL A 38 -2.80 3.20 -2.91
CA VAL A 38 -4.07 2.63 -3.37
C VAL A 38 -3.97 2.24 -4.84
N SER A 39 -4.30 1.00 -5.17
CA SER A 39 -4.35 0.50 -6.55
C SER A 39 -5.77 0.15 -6.98
N GLU A 40 -6.14 0.54 -8.21
CA GLU A 40 -7.42 0.21 -8.84
C GLU A 40 -7.34 -1.14 -9.55
N PHE A 41 -8.41 -1.93 -9.41
CA PHE A 41 -8.67 -3.16 -10.14
C PHE A 41 -10.07 -3.14 -10.74
N LYS A 42 -10.26 -3.80 -11.86
CA LYS A 42 -11.54 -3.86 -12.59
C LYS A 42 -12.05 -5.30 -12.63
N TYR A 43 -13.37 -5.44 -12.59
CA TYR A 43 -14.08 -6.68 -12.92
C TYR A 43 -15.24 -6.35 -13.86
N TYR A 44 -15.81 -7.39 -14.50
CA TYR A 44 -16.79 -7.23 -15.55
C TYR A 44 -18.06 -7.99 -15.15
N SER A 45 -19.21 -7.32 -15.23
CA SER A 45 -20.52 -7.96 -15.06
C SER A 45 -21.31 -7.78 -16.34
N GLY A 46 -21.36 -8.82 -17.17
CA GLY A 46 -21.84 -8.70 -18.55
C GLY A 46 -20.98 -7.69 -19.33
N ASN A 47 -21.60 -6.63 -19.83
CA ASN A 47 -20.94 -5.55 -20.58
C ASN A 47 -20.50 -4.38 -19.69
N GLU A 48 -20.77 -4.43 -18.40
CA GLU A 48 -20.43 -3.34 -17.47
C GLU A 48 -19.06 -3.55 -16.83
N VAL A 49 -18.30 -2.45 -16.73
CA VAL A 49 -16.99 -2.41 -16.08
C VAL A 49 -17.14 -1.80 -14.69
N HIS A 50 -16.83 -2.58 -13.68
CA HIS A 50 -16.84 -2.15 -12.29
C HIS A 50 -15.42 -2.04 -11.74
N LYS A 51 -15.26 -1.34 -10.62
CA LYS A 51 -13.97 -1.09 -10.00
C LYS A 51 -13.97 -1.48 -8.53
N VAL A 52 -12.83 -1.98 -8.06
CA VAL A 52 -12.49 -2.04 -6.65
C VAL A 52 -11.13 -1.37 -6.42
N TYR A 53 -10.94 -0.85 -5.23
CA TYR A 53 -9.72 -0.17 -4.81
C TYR A 53 -9.11 -0.92 -3.65
N LEU A 54 -7.83 -1.25 -3.79
CA LEU A 54 -7.03 -1.94 -2.80
C LEU A 54 -6.07 -0.94 -2.16
N SER A 55 -6.26 -0.65 -0.88
CA SER A 55 -5.30 0.06 -0.05
C SER A 55 -4.44 -0.95 0.70
N ALA A 56 -3.12 -0.79 0.70
CA ALA A 56 -2.22 -1.67 1.41
C ALA A 56 -1.08 -0.91 2.09
N ILE A 57 -0.53 -1.49 3.15
CA ILE A 57 0.66 -1.01 3.85
C ILE A 57 1.75 -2.07 3.74
N LEU A 58 2.92 -1.67 3.24
CA LEU A 58 4.11 -2.50 3.05
C LEU A 58 5.19 -2.07 4.04
N ASP A 59 5.76 -3.02 4.77
CA ASP A 59 6.96 -2.82 5.59
C ASP A 59 8.22 -2.88 4.73
N LEU A 60 9.10 -1.89 4.86
CA LEU A 60 10.33 -1.84 4.07
C LEU A 60 11.41 -2.83 4.51
N TYR A 61 11.39 -3.29 5.76
CA TYR A 61 12.37 -4.24 6.27
C TYR A 61 12.23 -5.63 5.63
N ASP A 62 11.05 -6.22 5.77
CA ASP A 62 10.76 -7.59 5.37
C ASP A 62 9.91 -7.70 4.10
N ARG A 63 9.47 -6.54 3.54
CA ARG A 63 8.63 -6.46 2.35
C ARG A 63 7.25 -7.10 2.50
N ARG A 64 6.82 -7.46 3.71
CA ARG A 64 5.48 -7.99 3.96
C ARG A 64 4.41 -6.92 3.75
N ILE A 65 3.27 -7.34 3.30
CA ILE A 65 2.07 -6.52 3.41
C ILE A 65 1.56 -6.68 4.84
N VAL A 66 1.70 -5.61 5.63
CA VAL A 66 1.28 -5.56 7.04
C VAL A 66 -0.23 -5.75 7.13
N THR A 67 -0.96 -5.01 6.29
CA THR A 67 -2.41 -5.14 6.14
C THR A 67 -2.89 -4.53 4.85
N PHE A 68 -4.15 -4.83 4.50
CA PHE A 68 -4.84 -4.25 3.36
C PHE A 68 -6.34 -4.17 3.59
N LYS A 69 -7.01 -3.29 2.85
CA LYS A 69 -8.48 -3.21 2.76
C LYS A 69 -8.90 -3.04 1.31
N ILE A 70 -10.08 -3.54 0.97
CA ILE A 70 -10.69 -3.43 -0.36
C ILE A 70 -12.03 -2.72 -0.23
N SER A 71 -12.28 -1.75 -1.12
CA SER A 71 -13.52 -0.97 -1.18
C SER A 71 -13.95 -0.74 -2.62
N ASP A 72 -15.22 -0.46 -2.82
CA ASP A 72 -15.75 -0.01 -4.12
C ASP A 72 -15.50 1.49 -4.34
N HIS A 73 -14.99 2.20 -3.33
CA HIS A 73 -14.71 3.62 -3.36
C HIS A 73 -13.24 3.91 -3.01
N ASN A 74 -12.63 4.80 -3.80
CA ASN A 74 -11.30 5.36 -3.49
C ASN A 74 -11.48 6.62 -2.64
N ASP A 75 -11.67 6.44 -1.34
CA ASP A 75 -12.05 7.47 -0.40
C ASP A 75 -11.19 7.47 0.87
N ASN A 76 -11.42 8.48 1.74
CA ASN A 76 -10.72 8.57 3.02
C ASN A 76 -10.99 7.35 3.94
N PRO A 77 -12.23 6.83 4.08
CA PRO A 77 -12.50 5.64 4.87
C PRO A 77 -11.65 4.43 4.48
N LEU A 78 -11.41 4.17 3.19
CA LEU A 78 -10.58 3.05 2.75
C LEU A 78 -9.17 3.12 3.35
N VAL A 79 -8.50 4.26 3.23
CA VAL A 79 -7.13 4.45 3.71
C VAL A 79 -7.08 4.50 5.24
N MET A 80 -8.05 5.15 5.87
CA MET A 80 -8.13 5.23 7.32
C MET A 80 -8.36 3.86 7.97
N ASN A 81 -9.27 3.05 7.42
CA ASN A 81 -9.51 1.69 7.91
C ASN A 81 -8.30 0.78 7.70
N THR A 82 -7.54 0.98 6.61
CA THR A 82 -6.28 0.26 6.40
C THR A 82 -5.25 0.64 7.46
N PHE A 83 -5.11 1.93 7.76
CA PHE A 83 -4.22 2.42 8.80
C PHE A 83 -4.62 1.93 10.20
N ASP A 84 -5.89 2.08 10.56
CA ASP A 84 -6.40 1.67 11.88
C ASP A 84 -6.20 0.15 12.10
N GLU A 85 -6.35 -0.66 11.05
CA GLU A 85 -6.05 -2.10 11.11
C GLU A 85 -4.55 -2.38 11.28
N ALA A 86 -3.67 -1.64 10.60
CA ALA A 86 -2.22 -1.78 10.78
C ALA A 86 -1.80 -1.49 12.23
N VAL A 87 -2.35 -0.43 12.82
CA VAL A 87 -2.12 -0.10 14.24
C VAL A 87 -2.65 -1.18 15.18
N ARG A 88 -3.81 -1.79 14.86
CA ARG A 88 -4.37 -2.89 15.66
C ARG A 88 -3.48 -4.14 15.63
N LEU A 89 -2.87 -4.43 14.48
CA LEU A 89 -1.98 -5.59 14.30
C LEU A 89 -0.60 -5.35 14.90
N GLU A 90 -0.11 -4.12 14.86
CA GLU A 90 1.22 -3.71 15.31
C GLU A 90 1.11 -2.53 16.29
N PRO A 91 0.59 -2.74 17.51
CA PRO A 91 0.25 -1.63 18.43
C PRO A 91 1.46 -0.82 18.90
N ASP A 92 2.64 -1.43 18.93
CA ASP A 92 3.89 -0.80 19.39
C ASP A 92 4.72 -0.23 18.23
N ALA A 93 4.18 -0.27 17.00
CA ALA A 93 4.88 0.24 15.83
C ALA A 93 4.78 1.77 15.71
N HIS A 94 5.91 2.44 15.52
CA HIS A 94 6.01 3.88 15.28
C HIS A 94 6.85 4.18 14.02
N PRO A 95 6.46 3.65 12.83
CA PRO A 95 7.25 3.79 11.62
C PRO A 95 7.30 5.22 11.10
N LEU A 96 8.31 5.50 10.27
CA LEU A 96 8.21 6.55 9.28
C LEU A 96 7.15 6.11 8.24
N PHE A 97 6.01 6.80 8.21
CA PHE A 97 4.89 6.45 7.36
C PHE A 97 4.95 7.26 6.06
N HIS A 98 5.22 6.59 4.94
CA HIS A 98 5.40 7.24 3.63
C HIS A 98 4.27 6.92 2.66
N SER A 99 3.77 7.95 1.98
CA SER A 99 2.73 7.86 0.96
C SER A 99 3.02 8.78 -0.23
N ASP A 100 2.24 8.66 -1.28
CA ASP A 100 2.10 9.71 -2.27
C ASP A 100 1.34 10.93 -1.70
N ARG A 101 0.98 11.89 -2.56
CA ARG A 101 0.17 13.06 -2.22
C ARG A 101 -1.30 12.89 -2.58
N GLY A 102 -1.81 11.68 -2.57
CA GLY A 102 -3.23 11.41 -2.74
C GLY A 102 -4.07 12.19 -1.71
N PHE A 103 -5.28 12.60 -2.10
CA PHE A 103 -6.14 13.45 -1.26
C PHE A 103 -6.47 12.80 0.10
N GLN A 104 -6.45 11.47 0.18
CA GLN A 104 -6.66 10.74 1.43
C GLN A 104 -5.54 11.01 2.43
N TYR A 105 -4.29 10.99 1.95
CA TYR A 105 -3.09 11.14 2.78
C TYR A 105 -2.80 12.60 3.14
N THR A 106 -3.29 13.55 2.33
CA THR A 106 -3.17 15.00 2.60
C THR A 106 -4.28 15.55 3.49
N SER A 107 -5.23 14.71 3.92
CA SER A 107 -6.31 15.12 4.81
C SER A 107 -5.82 15.34 6.25
N MET A 108 -6.36 16.38 6.92
CA MET A 108 -6.08 16.63 8.34
C MET A 108 -6.50 15.46 9.23
N GLN A 109 -7.54 14.71 8.85
CA GLN A 109 -7.96 13.53 9.60
C GLN A 109 -6.90 12.45 9.60
N PHE A 110 -6.23 12.19 8.46
CA PHE A 110 -5.15 11.22 8.37
C PHE A 110 -3.91 11.66 9.15
N TYR A 111 -3.51 12.93 9.00
CA TYR A 111 -2.41 13.52 9.77
C TYR A 111 -2.62 13.41 11.29
N THR A 112 -3.83 13.70 11.76
CA THR A 112 -4.17 13.60 13.19
C THR A 112 -4.07 12.16 13.70
N ARG A 113 -4.48 11.17 12.88
CA ARG A 113 -4.31 9.74 13.21
C ARG A 113 -2.84 9.35 13.37
N LEU A 114 -2.00 9.71 12.41
CA LEU A 114 -0.56 9.45 12.50
C LEU A 114 0.06 10.06 13.77
N LYS A 115 -0.28 11.30 14.07
CA LYS A 115 0.19 11.97 15.30
C LYS A 115 -0.25 11.27 16.58
N LYS A 116 -1.51 10.81 16.64
CA LYS A 116 -2.04 10.07 17.80
C LYS A 116 -1.23 8.82 18.09
N HIS A 117 -0.69 8.18 17.04
CA HIS A 117 0.12 6.96 17.15
C HIS A 117 1.63 7.25 17.09
N HIS A 118 2.06 8.50 17.31
CA HIS A 118 3.46 8.92 17.34
C HIS A 118 4.25 8.59 16.05
N MET A 119 3.54 8.47 14.93
CA MET A 119 4.14 8.20 13.62
C MET A 119 4.48 9.49 12.89
N LYS A 120 5.61 9.52 12.21
CA LYS A 120 6.05 10.65 11.39
C LYS A 120 5.59 10.45 9.96
N GLN A 121 4.86 11.42 9.41
CA GLN A 121 4.44 11.40 8.02
C GLN A 121 5.57 11.84 7.08
N SER A 122 5.70 11.12 5.97
CA SER A 122 6.57 11.46 4.84
C SER A 122 5.77 11.35 3.54
N MET A 123 5.99 12.25 2.60
CA MET A 123 5.27 12.25 1.32
C MET A 123 6.22 12.33 0.14
N SER A 124 5.89 11.63 -0.94
CA SER A 124 6.57 11.73 -2.24
C SER A 124 6.57 13.17 -2.74
N ARG A 125 7.56 13.53 -3.54
CA ARG A 125 7.58 14.82 -4.26
C ARG A 125 6.54 14.80 -5.38
N VAL A 126 6.10 15.99 -5.81
CA VAL A 126 5.15 16.13 -6.92
C VAL A 126 5.76 15.52 -8.19
N ALA A 127 4.99 14.71 -8.91
CA ALA A 127 5.40 14.05 -10.16
C ALA A 127 6.65 13.14 -10.07
N HIS A 128 6.98 12.65 -8.87
CA HIS A 128 8.07 11.70 -8.64
C HIS A 128 7.52 10.37 -8.09
N CYS A 129 6.88 9.58 -8.96
CA CYS A 129 6.35 8.25 -8.62
C CYS A 129 7.44 7.33 -8.04
N ILE A 130 8.66 7.41 -8.51
CA ILE A 130 9.81 6.63 -8.01
C ILE A 130 10.10 6.82 -6.50
N ASP A 131 9.53 7.85 -5.87
CA ASP A 131 9.66 8.06 -4.42
C ASP A 131 8.85 7.02 -3.61
N ASN A 132 7.93 6.24 -4.25
CA ASN A 132 7.21 5.10 -3.65
C ASN A 132 7.53 3.77 -4.36
N GLY A 133 8.73 3.64 -4.92
CA GLY A 133 9.15 2.53 -5.78
C GLY A 133 8.88 1.11 -5.26
N PRO A 134 9.13 0.76 -3.97
CA PRO A 134 8.82 -0.58 -3.47
C PRO A 134 7.33 -0.92 -3.49
N MET A 135 6.45 0.06 -3.26
CA MET A 135 5.00 -0.14 -3.33
C MET A 135 4.53 -0.31 -4.77
N GLU A 136 5.07 0.49 -5.70
CA GLU A 136 4.84 0.33 -7.14
C GLU A 136 5.34 -1.03 -7.64
N GLY A 137 6.49 -1.49 -7.13
CA GLY A 137 7.02 -2.83 -7.39
C GLY A 137 6.07 -3.93 -6.94
N PHE A 138 5.50 -3.81 -5.75
CA PHE A 138 4.49 -4.75 -5.26
C PHE A 138 3.24 -4.78 -6.15
N TRP A 139 2.69 -3.61 -6.54
CA TRP A 139 1.56 -3.55 -7.47
C TRP A 139 1.87 -4.20 -8.82
N GLY A 140 3.06 -3.94 -9.34
CA GLY A 140 3.51 -4.55 -10.60
C GLY A 140 3.60 -6.08 -10.52
N ILE A 141 4.09 -6.62 -9.41
CA ILE A 141 4.18 -8.07 -9.17
C ILE A 141 2.77 -8.66 -9.03
N LEU A 142 1.93 -8.12 -8.17
CA LEU A 142 0.56 -8.58 -7.95
C LEU A 142 -0.25 -8.58 -9.25
N LYS A 143 -0.19 -7.48 -10.02
CA LYS A 143 -0.92 -7.38 -11.28
C LYS A 143 -0.42 -8.38 -12.32
N ARG A 144 0.88 -8.61 -12.44
CA ARG A 144 1.42 -9.57 -13.41
C ARG A 144 1.15 -11.02 -13.03
N GLU A 145 1.30 -11.38 -11.75
CA GLU A 145 1.23 -12.77 -11.32
C GLU A 145 -0.21 -13.24 -11.07
N MET A 146 -1.14 -12.33 -10.78
CA MET A 146 -2.52 -12.69 -10.47
C MET A 146 -3.54 -12.02 -11.40
N TYR A 147 -3.47 -10.70 -11.57
CA TYR A 147 -4.59 -9.96 -12.14
C TYR A 147 -4.64 -10.06 -13.69
N TYR A 148 -3.50 -9.83 -14.39
CA TYR A 148 -3.49 -9.82 -15.86
C TYR A 148 -3.63 -11.22 -16.50
N CYS A 149 -3.43 -12.27 -15.71
CA CYS A 149 -3.56 -13.65 -16.19
C CYS A 149 -5.01 -14.17 -16.13
N GLN A 150 -5.96 -13.38 -15.62
CA GLN A 150 -7.35 -13.80 -15.37
C GLN A 150 -8.34 -12.73 -15.81
N HIS A 151 -9.56 -13.18 -16.09
CA HIS A 151 -10.71 -12.31 -16.35
C HIS A 151 -11.70 -12.48 -15.20
N PHE A 152 -11.98 -11.40 -14.49
CA PHE A 152 -12.88 -11.42 -13.32
C PHE A 152 -14.28 -10.98 -13.72
N ASN A 153 -15.26 -11.87 -13.57
CA ASN A 153 -16.65 -11.63 -13.95
C ASN A 153 -17.53 -11.15 -12.79
N ASP A 154 -16.99 -11.16 -11.58
CA ASP A 154 -17.68 -10.68 -10.38
C ASP A 154 -16.70 -10.13 -9.33
N ARG A 155 -17.27 -9.33 -8.43
CA ARG A 155 -16.52 -8.69 -7.35
C ARG A 155 -15.92 -9.70 -6.36
N SER A 156 -16.68 -10.70 -5.98
CA SER A 156 -16.32 -11.65 -4.93
C SER A 156 -15.10 -12.48 -5.34
N THR A 157 -15.08 -12.94 -6.59
CA THR A 157 -13.94 -13.67 -7.17
C THR A 157 -12.68 -12.81 -7.22
N LEU A 158 -12.79 -11.55 -7.65
CA LEU A 158 -11.64 -10.61 -7.65
C LEU A 158 -11.11 -10.35 -6.24
N VAL A 159 -12.00 -10.06 -5.29
CA VAL A 159 -11.62 -9.80 -3.89
C VAL A 159 -10.94 -11.02 -3.26
N ALA A 160 -11.48 -12.21 -3.48
CA ALA A 160 -10.89 -13.46 -3.02
C ALA A 160 -9.51 -13.71 -3.65
N ALA A 161 -9.36 -13.47 -4.95
CA ALA A 161 -8.07 -13.61 -5.65
C ALA A 161 -7.01 -12.66 -5.09
N ILE A 162 -7.36 -11.40 -4.84
CA ILE A 162 -6.46 -10.42 -4.22
C ILE A 162 -6.03 -10.88 -2.82
N ALA A 163 -6.97 -11.29 -1.97
CA ALA A 163 -6.68 -11.73 -0.61
C ALA A 163 -5.79 -12.98 -0.59
N ASN A 164 -6.10 -13.97 -1.42
CA ASN A 164 -5.30 -15.19 -1.57
C ASN A 164 -3.88 -14.88 -2.08
N TYR A 165 -3.76 -13.94 -3.04
CA TYR A 165 -2.46 -13.56 -3.56
C TYR A 165 -1.61 -12.84 -2.50
N ILE A 166 -2.17 -11.95 -1.71
CA ILE A 166 -1.42 -11.27 -0.63
C ILE A 166 -0.97 -12.30 0.44
N ASN A 167 -1.82 -13.27 0.76
CA ASN A 167 -1.41 -14.37 1.64
C ASN A 167 -0.26 -15.18 1.04
N TYR A 168 -0.33 -15.57 -0.25
CA TYR A 168 0.75 -16.23 -0.97
C TYR A 168 2.03 -15.39 -0.99
N TYR A 169 1.92 -14.09 -1.30
CA TYR A 169 3.04 -13.16 -1.33
C TYR A 169 3.79 -13.10 0.00
N ASN A 170 3.05 -13.01 1.11
CA ASN A 170 3.64 -12.93 2.44
C ASN A 170 4.25 -14.25 2.92
N ASN A 171 3.62 -15.40 2.62
CA ASN A 171 3.93 -16.66 3.28
C ASN A 171 4.59 -17.72 2.38
N GLN A 172 4.55 -17.55 1.05
CA GLN A 172 5.01 -18.59 0.12
C GLN A 172 5.90 -18.06 -1.00
N ARG A 173 5.78 -16.78 -1.36
CA ARG A 173 6.55 -16.19 -2.44
C ARG A 173 7.96 -15.84 -1.99
N LEU A 174 8.96 -16.59 -2.49
CA LEU A 174 10.36 -16.33 -2.22
C LEU A 174 10.84 -15.04 -2.90
N GLN A 175 11.67 -14.27 -2.21
CA GLN A 175 12.23 -13.00 -2.70
C GLN A 175 13.76 -12.99 -2.62
N ARG A 176 14.43 -12.68 -3.73
CA ARG A 176 15.90 -12.66 -3.80
C ARG A 176 16.54 -11.67 -2.81
N ASN A 177 15.93 -10.50 -2.68
CA ASN A 177 16.39 -9.45 -1.76
C ASN A 177 16.15 -9.75 -0.27
N LEU A 178 15.46 -10.85 0.04
CA LEU A 178 15.26 -11.38 1.38
C LEU A 178 16.01 -12.73 1.58
N ASN A 179 17.18 -12.87 0.99
CA ASN A 179 17.98 -14.10 1.04
C ASN A 179 17.22 -15.36 0.59
N VAL A 180 16.38 -15.23 -0.43
CA VAL A 180 15.51 -16.30 -0.96
C VAL A 180 14.52 -16.82 0.09
N MET A 181 14.05 -15.95 0.97
CA MET A 181 12.98 -16.23 1.93
C MET A 181 11.68 -15.54 1.54
N THR A 182 10.58 -16.00 2.11
CA THR A 182 9.32 -15.26 2.09
C THR A 182 9.39 -14.05 3.03
N PRO A 183 8.56 -13.02 2.83
CA PRO A 183 8.44 -11.90 3.76
C PRO A 183 8.26 -12.33 5.22
N MET A 184 7.40 -13.30 5.48
CA MET A 184 7.12 -13.76 6.85
C MET A 184 8.25 -14.62 7.43
N GLU A 185 8.96 -15.42 6.65
CA GLU A 185 10.16 -16.12 7.11
C GLU A 185 11.25 -15.14 7.52
N TYR A 186 11.48 -14.11 6.69
CA TYR A 186 12.46 -13.06 6.98
C TYR A 186 12.06 -12.23 8.23
N HIS A 187 10.79 -11.86 8.35
CA HIS A 187 10.25 -11.21 9.55
C HIS A 187 10.49 -12.03 10.83
N ASN A 188 10.14 -13.32 10.78
CA ASN A 188 10.25 -14.21 11.92
C ASN A 188 11.71 -14.49 12.36
N GLN A 189 12.69 -14.38 11.46
CA GLN A 189 14.09 -14.46 11.84
C GLN A 189 14.50 -13.31 12.76
N TYR A 190 14.06 -12.09 12.46
CA TYR A 190 14.35 -10.94 13.31
C TYR A 190 13.77 -11.12 14.74
N ILE A 191 12.52 -11.55 14.84
CA ILE A 191 11.86 -11.76 16.15
C ILE A 191 12.57 -12.82 17.01
N LYS A 192 13.17 -13.84 16.37
CA LYS A 192 13.90 -14.90 17.10
C LYS A 192 15.25 -14.45 17.64
N VAL A 193 15.81 -13.38 17.12
CA VAL A 193 17.17 -12.89 17.43
C VAL A 193 17.11 -11.66 18.35
N ALA A 194 15.99 -10.93 18.36
CA ALA A 194 15.77 -9.77 19.19
C ALA A 194 15.25 -10.15 20.59
#